data_1ede4051b7acf38ff8ebc1e889d33121
#
_entry.id   1ede4051b7acf38ff8ebc1e889d33121
#
_cell.length_a   1.000
_cell.length_b   1.000
_cell.length_c   1.000
_cell.angle_alpha   90.00
_cell.angle_beta   90.00
_cell.angle_gamma   90.00
#
_symmetry.space_group_name_H-M   'P 1'
#
loop_
_entity.id
_entity.type
_entity.pdbx_description
1 polymer ?
#
loop_
_entity_poly.entity_id
_entity_poly.type
_entity_poly.pdbx_seq_one_letter_code
_entity_poly.pdbx_strand_id
1 'polypeptide(L)'
;KYKPLDALLRDSEVVFTCLNKNVLLLGGPEFEALGEGKVLFNTSIGPGFDSAALEAWLDKPGTHFFCDTYAAAGPVSEGFFARPNVHSPGVSAGRTKQAFVLLSEKVLANLKKALDGSEETLQRL
;
A
#
# COMPACT_ATOMS: atom_id res chain seq x y z
N LYS A 1 10.79 10.03 -13.22
CA LYS A 1 10.24 10.39 -14.54
C LYS A 1 8.93 9.66 -14.73
N TYR A 2 7.85 10.37 -15.11
CA TYR A 2 6.54 9.77 -15.38
C TYR A 2 6.60 8.78 -16.55
N LYS A 3 5.94 7.62 -16.38
CA LYS A 3 5.74 6.61 -17.43
C LYS A 3 4.28 6.15 -17.42
N PRO A 4 3.72 5.68 -18.53
CA PRO A 4 2.47 4.94 -18.55
C PRO A 4 2.55 3.72 -17.62
N LEU A 5 1.42 3.34 -17.00
CA LEU A 5 1.39 2.31 -15.96
C LEU A 5 1.95 0.96 -16.45
N ASP A 6 1.54 0.52 -17.63
CA ASP A 6 1.97 -0.75 -18.21
C ASP A 6 3.50 -0.79 -18.47
N ALA A 7 4.07 0.32 -18.96
CA ALA A 7 5.51 0.44 -19.15
C ALA A 7 6.26 0.49 -17.81
N LEU A 8 5.69 1.19 -16.81
CA LEU A 8 6.24 1.24 -15.46
C LEU A 8 6.30 -0.17 -14.84
N LEU A 9 5.22 -0.94 -14.95
CA LEU A 9 5.14 -2.29 -14.39
C LEU A 9 6.13 -3.24 -15.08
N ARG A 10 6.25 -3.18 -16.41
CA ARG A 10 7.22 -4.01 -17.15
C ARG A 10 8.66 -3.73 -16.75
N ASP A 11 9.00 -2.46 -16.55
CA ASP A 11 10.38 -2.04 -16.27
C ASP A 11 10.78 -2.13 -14.80
N SER A 12 9.82 -2.35 -13.89
CA SER A 12 10.07 -2.39 -12.45
C SER A 12 10.28 -3.81 -11.96
N GLU A 13 11.28 -4.03 -11.11
CA GLU A 13 11.49 -5.29 -10.38
C GLU A 13 10.70 -5.32 -9.07
N VAL A 14 10.53 -4.14 -8.47
CA VAL A 14 9.82 -3.93 -7.21
C VAL A 14 8.79 -2.82 -7.38
N VAL A 15 7.56 -3.09 -6.98
CA VAL A 15 6.44 -2.15 -7.06
C VAL A 15 5.87 -1.91 -5.67
N PHE A 16 5.67 -0.64 -5.31
CA PHE A 16 4.94 -0.24 -4.10
C PHE A 16 3.63 0.41 -4.49
N THR A 17 2.53 -0.11 -3.95
CA THR A 17 1.23 0.56 -4.01
C THR A 17 1.01 1.36 -2.73
N CYS A 18 0.92 2.69 -2.86
CA CYS A 18 0.65 3.63 -1.77
C CYS A 18 -0.57 4.47 -2.16
N LEU A 19 -1.71 3.81 -2.33
CA LEU A 19 -2.91 4.40 -2.88
C LEU A 19 -3.88 4.85 -1.78
N ASN A 20 -4.73 5.81 -2.13
CA ASN A 20 -5.86 6.16 -1.28
C ASN A 20 -6.84 4.98 -1.19
N LYS A 21 -7.61 4.93 -0.09
CA LYS A 21 -8.66 3.94 0.10
C LYS A 21 -9.63 3.92 -1.10
N ASN A 22 -10.03 2.72 -1.49
CA ASN A 22 -10.99 2.46 -2.57
C ASN A 22 -10.50 2.79 -3.99
N VAL A 23 -9.20 2.82 -4.23
CA VAL A 23 -8.64 2.91 -5.57
C VAL A 23 -8.23 1.52 -6.04
N LEU A 24 -8.91 0.98 -7.05
CA LEU A 24 -8.51 -0.25 -7.75
C LEU A 24 -7.65 0.15 -8.96
N LEU A 25 -6.39 -0.18 -8.94
CA LEU A 25 -5.42 0.18 -9.99
C LEU A 25 -4.93 -1.03 -10.79
N LEU A 26 -4.66 -2.16 -10.11
CA LEU A 26 -4.07 -3.33 -10.74
C LEU A 26 -5.13 -4.43 -10.90
N GLY A 27 -5.48 -4.72 -12.14
CA GLY A 27 -6.29 -5.87 -12.52
C GLY A 27 -5.47 -6.93 -13.26
N GLY A 28 -6.15 -7.84 -13.96
CA GLY A 28 -5.50 -8.90 -14.73
C GLY A 28 -4.48 -8.38 -15.74
N PRO A 29 -4.82 -7.39 -16.59
CA PRO A 29 -3.88 -6.82 -17.57
C PRO A 29 -2.63 -6.21 -16.94
N GLU A 30 -2.76 -5.54 -15.79
CA GLU A 30 -1.64 -4.93 -15.08
C GLU A 30 -0.73 -6.00 -14.46
N PHE A 31 -1.27 -7.08 -13.91
CA PHE A 31 -0.50 -8.21 -13.43
C PHE A 31 0.19 -9.00 -14.56
N GLU A 32 -0.41 -9.05 -15.75
CA GLU A 32 0.28 -9.58 -16.93
C GLU A 32 1.46 -8.68 -17.35
N ALA A 33 1.27 -7.36 -17.33
CA ALA A 33 2.35 -6.42 -17.61
C ALA A 33 3.47 -6.47 -16.55
N LEU A 34 3.11 -6.69 -15.28
CA LEU A 34 4.09 -6.88 -14.19
C LEU A 34 4.95 -8.12 -14.42
N GLY A 35 4.33 -9.23 -14.84
CA GLY A 35 5.04 -10.45 -15.19
C GLY A 35 5.58 -11.24 -13.99
N GLU A 36 6.54 -12.11 -14.23
CA GLU A 36 7.15 -13.01 -13.25
C GLU A 36 8.44 -12.42 -12.62
N GLY A 37 8.94 -13.04 -11.54
CA GLY A 37 10.21 -12.67 -10.92
C GLY A 37 10.19 -11.32 -10.21
N LYS A 38 9.04 -10.82 -9.80
CA LYS A 38 8.86 -9.47 -9.27
C LYS A 38 8.27 -9.43 -7.87
N VAL A 39 8.43 -8.29 -7.21
CA VAL A 39 7.97 -8.07 -5.83
C VAL A 39 6.95 -6.94 -5.80
N LEU A 40 5.80 -7.21 -5.19
CA LEU A 40 4.74 -6.22 -4.95
C LEU A 40 4.59 -5.95 -3.45
N PHE A 41 4.68 -4.69 -3.06
CA PHE A 41 4.36 -4.22 -1.71
C PHE A 41 3.06 -3.44 -1.70
N ASN A 42 2.19 -3.70 -0.74
CA ASN A 42 1.03 -2.87 -0.45
C ASN A 42 0.99 -2.44 1.02
N THR A 43 1.10 -1.15 1.26
CA THR A 43 0.96 -0.50 2.57
C THR A 43 -0.24 0.44 2.63
N SER A 44 -1.14 0.34 1.65
CA SER A 44 -2.38 1.11 1.59
C SER A 44 -3.43 0.57 2.57
N ILE A 45 -4.41 1.40 2.91
CA ILE A 45 -5.59 0.97 3.68
C ILE A 45 -6.54 0.19 2.75
N GLY A 46 -6.25 -1.04 2.48
CA GLY A 46 -7.01 -1.92 1.59
C GLY A 46 -6.28 -2.21 0.28
N PRO A 47 -6.83 -3.10 -0.55
CA PRO A 47 -6.20 -3.51 -1.78
C PRO A 47 -6.29 -2.41 -2.84
N GLY A 48 -5.18 -2.14 -3.51
CA GLY A 48 -5.15 -1.33 -4.73
C GLY A 48 -5.27 -2.18 -6.00
N PHE A 49 -5.70 -3.43 -5.86
CA PHE A 49 -5.71 -4.46 -6.89
C PHE A 49 -6.90 -5.41 -6.74
N ASP A 50 -7.24 -6.08 -7.82
CA ASP A 50 -8.14 -7.23 -7.80
C ASP A 50 -7.48 -8.41 -7.09
N SER A 51 -8.11 -8.95 -6.05
CA SER A 51 -7.52 -10.01 -5.23
C SER A 51 -7.39 -11.33 -5.97
N ALA A 52 -8.32 -11.67 -6.86
CA ALA A 52 -8.22 -12.89 -7.66
C ALA A 52 -7.09 -12.78 -8.70
N ALA A 53 -6.90 -11.59 -9.29
CA ALA A 53 -5.78 -11.34 -10.19
C ALA A 53 -4.43 -11.41 -9.46
N LEU A 54 -4.35 -10.89 -8.21
CA LEU A 54 -3.17 -11.05 -7.36
C LEU A 54 -2.85 -12.52 -7.10
N GLU A 55 -3.86 -13.32 -6.73
CA GLU A 55 -3.66 -14.74 -6.43
C GLU A 55 -3.15 -15.51 -7.66
N ALA A 56 -3.74 -15.26 -8.84
CA ALA A 56 -3.28 -15.83 -10.10
C ALA A 56 -1.84 -15.41 -10.46
N TRP A 57 -1.49 -14.14 -10.20
CA TRP A 57 -0.13 -13.65 -10.42
C TRP A 57 0.89 -14.32 -9.49
N LEU A 58 0.50 -14.60 -8.25
CA LEU A 58 1.37 -15.28 -7.28
C LEU A 58 1.66 -16.74 -7.62
N ASP A 59 0.96 -17.33 -8.58
CA ASP A 59 1.26 -18.65 -9.11
C ASP A 59 2.42 -18.62 -10.14
N LYS A 60 2.82 -17.42 -10.60
CA LYS A 60 3.97 -17.25 -11.49
C LYS A 60 5.29 -17.38 -10.71
N PRO A 61 6.35 -17.93 -11.34
CA PRO A 61 7.61 -18.17 -10.65
C PRO A 61 8.29 -16.87 -10.19
N GLY A 62 8.87 -16.90 -9.00
CA GLY A 62 9.68 -15.80 -8.45
C GLY A 62 8.90 -14.55 -8.06
N THR A 63 7.56 -14.63 -7.97
CA THR A 63 6.71 -13.53 -7.52
C THR A 63 6.60 -13.54 -6.00
N HIS A 64 6.60 -12.34 -5.40
CA HIS A 64 6.41 -12.17 -3.95
C HIS A 64 5.48 -11.01 -3.67
N PHE A 65 4.62 -11.17 -2.69
CA PHE A 65 3.72 -10.14 -2.19
C PHE A 65 3.98 -9.84 -0.72
N PHE A 66 4.09 -8.57 -0.41
CA PHE A 66 4.25 -8.05 0.95
C PHE A 66 3.13 -7.08 1.28
N CYS A 67 2.48 -7.26 2.43
CA CYS A 67 1.55 -6.26 2.96
C CYS A 67 1.75 -6.09 4.46
N ASP A 68 1.44 -4.92 4.97
CA ASP A 68 1.61 -4.58 6.38
C ASP A 68 0.49 -5.17 7.25
N THR A 69 -0.74 -5.14 6.78
CA THR A 69 -1.91 -5.71 7.47
C THR A 69 -2.63 -6.71 6.59
N TYR A 70 -3.33 -7.67 7.19
CA TYR A 70 -4.14 -8.64 6.44
C TYR A 70 -5.23 -7.97 5.59
N ALA A 71 -5.82 -6.89 6.08
CA ALA A 71 -6.82 -6.12 5.34
C ALA A 71 -6.27 -5.49 4.05
N ALA A 72 -4.97 -5.25 3.96
CA ALA A 72 -4.32 -4.70 2.77
C ALA A 72 -4.29 -5.68 1.58
N ALA A 73 -4.48 -6.97 1.81
CA ALA A 73 -4.60 -7.97 0.75
C ALA A 73 -6.01 -8.04 0.13
N GLY A 74 -7.03 -7.51 0.84
CA GLY A 74 -8.42 -7.57 0.40
C GLY A 74 -9.08 -8.94 0.64
N PRO A 75 -10.16 -9.26 -0.08
CA PRO A 75 -10.87 -10.52 0.04
C PRO A 75 -10.11 -11.64 -0.70
N VAL A 76 -9.17 -12.27 0.00
CA VAL A 76 -8.34 -13.36 -0.52
C VAL A 76 -8.87 -14.72 -0.08
N SER A 77 -8.43 -15.78 -0.76
CA SER A 77 -8.81 -17.17 -0.47
C SER A 77 -8.30 -17.65 0.89
N GLU A 78 -8.95 -18.69 1.42
CA GLU A 78 -8.46 -19.39 2.59
C GLU A 78 -7.04 -19.95 2.31
N GLY A 79 -6.14 -19.77 3.27
CA GLY A 79 -4.74 -20.20 3.12
C GLY A 79 -3.84 -19.22 2.35
N PHE A 80 -4.35 -18.10 1.85
CA PHE A 80 -3.54 -17.10 1.14
C PHE A 80 -2.28 -16.70 1.90
N PHE A 81 -2.39 -16.40 3.19
CA PHE A 81 -1.26 -15.99 4.04
C PHE A 81 -0.34 -17.16 4.46
N ALA A 82 -0.69 -18.41 4.14
CA ALA A 82 0.18 -19.56 4.32
C ALA A 82 1.08 -19.82 3.10
N ARG A 83 0.90 -19.10 2.00
CA ARG A 83 1.74 -19.22 0.80
C ARG A 83 3.18 -18.79 1.11
N PRO A 84 4.21 -19.49 0.61
CA PRO A 84 5.61 -19.16 0.90
C PRO A 84 6.08 -17.82 0.30
N ASN A 85 5.35 -17.30 -0.69
CA ASN A 85 5.64 -16.04 -1.37
C ASN A 85 4.71 -14.89 -0.94
N VAL A 86 3.95 -15.07 0.15
CA VAL A 86 3.11 -14.02 0.76
C VAL A 86 3.62 -13.71 2.15
N HIS A 87 3.89 -12.43 2.41
CA HIS A 87 4.51 -11.96 3.64
C HIS A 87 3.69 -10.83 4.27
N SER A 88 3.20 -11.03 5.50
CA SER A 88 2.50 -10.01 6.28
C SER A 88 2.81 -10.16 7.76
N PRO A 89 3.33 -9.11 8.42
CA PRO A 89 3.48 -9.11 9.88
C PRO A 89 2.16 -8.89 10.61
N GLY A 90 1.07 -8.55 9.91
CA GLY A 90 -0.25 -8.27 10.49
C GLY A 90 -0.33 -6.94 11.26
N VAL A 91 0.67 -6.05 11.12
CA VAL A 91 0.76 -4.77 11.83
C VAL A 91 0.99 -3.61 10.85
N SER A 92 0.30 -2.49 11.09
CA SER A 92 0.38 -1.33 10.20
C SER A 92 1.78 -0.71 10.18
N ALA A 93 2.35 -0.57 8.99
CA ALA A 93 3.64 0.09 8.76
C ALA A 93 3.64 1.57 9.16
N GLY A 94 2.49 2.24 9.14
CA GLY A 94 2.34 3.64 9.53
C GLY A 94 2.24 3.88 11.05
N ARG A 95 2.04 2.83 11.85
CA ARG A 95 1.90 2.94 13.31
C ARG A 95 3.25 2.79 14.02
N THR A 96 4.18 3.68 13.73
CA THR A 96 5.47 3.74 14.41
C THR A 96 5.44 4.72 15.58
N LYS A 97 6.34 4.54 16.57
CA LYS A 97 6.52 5.50 17.67
C LYS A 97 6.81 6.91 17.15
N GLN A 98 7.68 7.03 16.14
CA GLN A 98 8.02 8.32 15.52
C GLN A 98 6.81 8.97 14.85
N ALA A 99 6.04 8.22 14.07
CA ALA A 99 4.84 8.74 13.42
C ALA A 99 3.83 9.26 14.46
N PHE A 100 3.68 8.56 15.59
CA PHE A 100 2.79 8.97 16.67
C PHE A 100 3.26 10.27 17.35
N VAL A 101 4.56 10.40 17.63
CA VAL A 101 5.15 11.63 18.19
C VAL A 101 4.96 12.81 17.25
N LEU A 102 5.34 12.67 15.98
CA LEU A 102 5.20 13.73 14.98
C LEU A 102 3.75 14.18 14.79
N LEU A 103 2.80 13.21 14.77
CA LEU A 103 1.37 13.53 14.69
C LEU A 103 0.91 14.33 15.92
N SER A 104 1.32 13.91 17.12
CA SER A 104 0.95 14.57 18.36
C SER A 104 1.48 16.01 18.42
N GLU A 105 2.73 16.23 18.02
CA GLU A 105 3.34 17.56 17.93
C GLU A 105 2.57 18.46 16.94
N LYS A 106 2.19 17.92 15.78
CA LYS A 106 1.42 18.66 14.78
C LYS A 106 0.02 19.04 15.27
N VAL A 107 -0.66 18.11 15.96
CA VAL A 107 -1.98 18.39 16.58
C VAL A 107 -1.86 19.49 17.62
N LEU A 108 -0.87 19.41 18.51
CA LEU A 108 -0.65 20.43 19.54
C LEU A 108 -0.34 21.81 18.92
N ALA A 109 0.48 21.86 17.88
CA ALA A 109 0.78 23.10 17.16
C ALA A 109 -0.47 23.73 16.54
N ASN A 110 -1.32 22.90 15.90
CA ASN A 110 -2.58 23.36 15.30
C ASN A 110 -3.58 23.85 16.37
N LEU A 111 -3.67 23.16 17.50
CA LEU A 111 -4.52 23.60 18.62
C LEU A 111 -4.06 24.94 19.19
N LYS A 112 -2.77 25.14 19.40
CA LYS A 112 -2.23 26.42 19.84
C LYS A 112 -2.58 27.55 18.88
N LYS A 113 -2.34 27.36 17.58
CA LYS A 113 -2.70 28.34 16.55
C LYS A 113 -4.19 28.69 16.58
N ALA A 114 -5.07 27.71 16.72
CA ALA A 114 -6.51 27.92 16.79
C ALA A 114 -6.92 28.71 18.05
N LEU A 115 -6.29 28.45 19.20
CA LEU A 115 -6.57 29.13 20.46
C LEU A 115 -6.01 30.56 20.48
N ASP A 116 -4.88 30.79 19.83
CA ASP A 116 -4.25 32.12 19.73
C ASP A 116 -4.97 33.05 18.72
N GLY A 117 -6.04 32.56 18.07
CA GLY A 117 -6.83 33.35 17.11
C GLY A 117 -6.10 33.70 15.82
N SER A 118 -4.97 33.04 15.52
CA SER A 118 -4.27 33.25 14.26
C SER A 118 -5.08 32.63 13.12
N GLU A 119 -5.47 33.43 12.13
CA GLU A 119 -6.22 33.00 10.93
C GLU A 119 -5.39 32.17 9.95
N GLU A 120 -4.17 31.80 10.29
CA GLU A 120 -3.39 30.90 9.46
C GLU A 120 -4.09 29.55 9.34
N THR A 121 -4.36 29.17 8.10
CA THR A 121 -5.02 27.91 7.74
C THR A 121 -4.40 26.72 8.49
N LEU A 122 -5.19 26.05 9.32
CA LEU A 122 -4.79 24.84 10.02
C LEU A 122 -4.19 23.85 9.02
N GLN A 123 -3.03 23.30 9.33
CA GLN A 123 -2.41 22.29 8.48
C GLN A 123 -3.32 21.06 8.42
N ARG A 124 -3.71 20.67 7.22
CA ARG A 124 -4.46 19.43 7.02
C ARG A 124 -3.60 18.23 7.45
N LEU A 125 -4.19 17.39 8.28
CA LEU A 125 -3.65 16.09 8.67
C LEU A 125 -3.80 15.07 7.55
#